data_a89877d799ed12548fd45d8937ca531d
#
_entry.id   a89877d799ed12548fd45d8937ca531d
#
_cell.length_a   1.000
_cell.length_b   1.000
_cell.length_c   1.000
_cell.angle_alpha   90.00
_cell.angle_beta   90.00
_cell.angle_gamma   90.00
#
_symmetry.space_group_name_H-M   'P 1'
#
loop_
_entity.id
_entity.type
_entity.pdbx_description
1 polymer ?
#
loop_
_entity_poly.entity_id
_entity_poly.type
_entity_poly.pdbx_seq_one_letter_code
_entity_poly.pdbx_strand_id
1 'polypeptide(L)'
;LQRFPDTFLILYEPVFLLKKAPVQTETILITPTAVWCISFLEAEDGSVFIGSKERFWIKRINNNEKKVLNPLLALNRTEKIVKRIFQMFEVNLPVYKAVLCRNGYIDYSVIPFDIRIVEKRNYDQWFNTMRELRSPLKHEQLKGAQALLQYCQTVSIKRPEWDPDYAEDEN
;
A
#
# COMPACT_ATOMS: atom_id res chain seq x y z
N LEU A 1 7.38 -8.45 0.43
CA LEU A 1 8.07 -7.37 1.16
C LEU A 1 9.59 -7.57 1.23
N GLN A 2 10.07 -8.80 1.27
CA GLN A 2 11.51 -9.10 1.26
C GLN A 2 12.20 -8.74 -0.07
N ARG A 3 11.44 -8.42 -1.11
CA ARG A 3 11.97 -8.04 -2.43
C ARG A 3 12.41 -6.58 -2.54
N PHE A 4 12.02 -5.73 -1.59
CA PHE A 4 12.38 -4.32 -1.64
C PHE A 4 13.79 -4.10 -1.08
N PRO A 5 14.57 -3.18 -1.68
CA PRO A 5 15.88 -2.81 -1.14
C PRO A 5 15.79 -2.26 0.28
N ASP A 6 16.88 -2.39 1.05
CA ASP A 6 16.96 -1.88 2.43
C ASP A 6 16.82 -0.35 2.51
N THR A 7 16.98 0.34 1.38
CA THR A 7 16.76 1.78 1.29
C THR A 7 15.28 2.18 1.24
N PHE A 8 14.39 1.21 1.13
CA PHE A 8 12.95 1.46 1.14
C PHE A 8 12.43 1.33 2.57
N LEU A 9 11.50 2.21 2.92
CA LEU A 9 10.84 2.20 4.21
C LEU A 9 9.37 1.79 4.01
N ILE A 10 8.90 0.90 4.87
CA ILE A 10 7.54 0.34 4.74
C ILE A 10 6.79 0.55 6.05
N LEU A 11 5.61 1.20 5.96
CA LEU A 11 4.63 1.24 7.02
C LEU A 11 3.47 0.33 6.62
N TYR A 12 3.39 -0.82 7.27
CA TYR A 12 2.38 -1.82 6.92
C TYR A 12 1.06 -1.51 7.61
N GLU A 13 0.06 -1.13 6.83
CA GLU A 13 -1.29 -0.77 7.29
C GLU A 13 -1.28 0.09 8.57
N PRO A 14 -0.57 1.23 8.56
CA PRO A 14 -0.43 2.04 9.76
C PRO A 14 -1.77 2.63 10.21
N VAL A 15 -1.89 2.85 11.51
CA VAL A 15 -3.03 3.56 12.08
C VAL A 15 -2.61 4.97 12.47
N PHE A 16 -3.27 5.96 11.89
CA PHE A 16 -2.98 7.36 12.14
C PHE A 16 -3.97 7.96 13.14
N LEU A 17 -3.45 8.76 14.04
CA LEU A 17 -4.24 9.55 14.99
C LEU A 17 -4.10 11.03 14.63
N LEU A 18 -4.95 11.51 13.73
CA LEU A 18 -4.94 12.91 13.26
C LEU A 18 -5.88 13.83 14.04
N LYS A 19 -6.92 13.26 14.58
CA LYS A 19 -7.91 13.92 15.43
C LYS A 19 -8.15 13.03 16.64
N LYS A 20 -9.37 12.91 17.09
CA LYS A 20 -9.69 12.09 18.28
C LYS A 20 -9.86 10.60 17.97
N ALA A 21 -10.03 10.22 16.71
CA ALA A 21 -10.30 8.84 16.33
C ALA A 21 -9.13 8.29 15.49
N PRO A 22 -8.68 7.05 15.78
CA PRO A 22 -7.67 6.41 14.95
C PRO A 22 -8.25 5.99 13.59
N VAL A 23 -7.43 6.10 12.53
CA VAL A 23 -7.79 5.69 11.18
C VAL A 23 -6.74 4.72 10.67
N GLN A 24 -7.15 3.48 10.38
CA GLN A 24 -6.29 2.52 9.73
C GLN A 24 -6.22 2.83 8.24
N THR A 25 -5.01 2.80 7.68
CA THR A 25 -4.78 3.07 6.27
C THR A 25 -4.22 1.85 5.55
N GLU A 26 -4.10 1.96 4.24
CA GLU A 26 -3.36 1.00 3.43
C GLU A 26 -1.86 1.10 3.70
N THR A 27 -1.11 0.14 3.18
CA THR A 27 0.34 0.10 3.32
C THR A 27 1.00 1.29 2.61
N ILE A 28 2.00 1.86 3.25
CA ILE A 28 2.75 3.00 2.72
C ILE A 28 4.19 2.57 2.47
N LEU A 29 4.63 2.68 1.23
CA LEU A 29 6.00 2.38 0.81
C LEU A 29 6.70 3.70 0.49
N ILE A 30 7.78 3.98 1.22
CA ILE A 30 8.57 5.19 1.02
C ILE A 30 9.84 4.82 0.28
N THR A 31 9.91 5.21 -0.99
CA THR A 31 11.08 5.00 -1.84
C THR A 31 11.95 6.26 -1.86
N PRO A 32 13.18 6.19 -2.41
CA PRO A 32 14.00 7.40 -2.54
C PRO A 32 13.38 8.51 -3.38
N THR A 33 12.42 8.22 -4.25
CA THR A 33 11.85 9.19 -5.20
C THR A 33 10.39 9.53 -4.95
N ALA A 34 9.66 8.71 -4.18
CA ALA A 34 8.21 8.86 -4.05
C ALA A 34 7.68 8.06 -2.87
N VAL A 35 6.44 8.37 -2.51
CA VAL A 35 5.66 7.56 -1.57
C VAL A 35 4.54 6.87 -2.33
N TRP A 36 4.37 5.58 -2.09
CA TRP A 36 3.34 4.75 -2.68
C TRP A 36 2.36 4.30 -1.61
N CYS A 37 1.09 4.59 -1.81
CA CYS A 37 0.00 3.98 -1.05
C CYS A 37 -0.41 2.72 -1.79
N ILE A 38 -0.34 1.57 -1.12
CA ILE A 38 -0.48 0.28 -1.78
C ILE A 38 -1.58 -0.54 -1.13
N SER A 39 -2.54 -0.97 -1.92
CA SER A 39 -3.54 -1.96 -1.53
C SER A 39 -3.16 -3.32 -2.11
N PHE A 40 -3.03 -4.32 -1.25
CA PHE A 40 -2.76 -5.69 -1.68
C PHE A 40 -4.06 -6.46 -1.80
N LEU A 41 -4.32 -7.01 -2.98
CA LEU A 41 -5.41 -7.94 -3.21
C LEU A 41 -4.87 -9.37 -3.16
N GLU A 42 -5.29 -10.11 -2.15
CA GLU A 42 -4.94 -11.51 -2.03
C GLU A 42 -5.92 -12.36 -2.82
N ALA A 43 -5.38 -13.33 -3.54
CA ALA A 43 -6.17 -14.17 -4.41
C ALA A 43 -5.50 -15.52 -4.61
N GLU A 44 -6.34 -16.52 -4.80
CA GLU A 44 -5.91 -17.83 -5.29
C GLU A 44 -5.46 -17.72 -6.74
N ASP A 45 -4.59 -18.62 -7.19
CA ASP A 45 -4.12 -18.64 -8.58
C ASP A 45 -5.29 -18.69 -9.55
N GLY A 46 -5.24 -17.84 -10.56
CA GLY A 46 -6.25 -17.76 -11.59
C GLY A 46 -7.47 -16.90 -11.26
N SER A 47 -7.50 -16.27 -10.07
CA SER A 47 -8.56 -15.33 -9.74
C SER A 47 -8.51 -14.10 -10.64
N VAL A 48 -9.68 -13.57 -11.00
CA VAL A 48 -9.80 -12.34 -11.78
C VAL A 48 -10.67 -11.35 -11.00
N PHE A 49 -10.11 -10.16 -10.76
CA PHE A 49 -10.84 -9.05 -10.19
C PHE A 49 -11.34 -8.14 -11.31
N ILE A 50 -12.63 -7.89 -11.34
CA ILE A 50 -13.23 -6.98 -12.30
C ILE A 50 -13.37 -5.63 -11.62
N GLY A 51 -12.51 -4.69 -12.02
CA GLY A 51 -12.46 -3.35 -11.45
C GLY A 51 -13.53 -2.44 -12.04
N SER A 52 -13.96 -1.48 -11.23
CA SER A 52 -14.91 -0.46 -11.62
C SER A 52 -14.83 0.75 -10.69
N LYS A 53 -15.58 1.79 -11.00
CA LYS A 53 -15.76 2.94 -10.11
C LYS A 53 -16.78 2.69 -9.00
N GLU A 54 -17.47 1.57 -9.06
CA GLU A 54 -18.50 1.20 -8.09
C GLU A 54 -17.87 0.87 -6.72
N ARG A 55 -18.72 0.84 -5.70
CA ARG A 55 -18.28 0.54 -4.34
C ARG A 55 -17.69 -0.86 -4.21
N PHE A 56 -18.15 -1.81 -5.01
CA PHE A 56 -17.67 -3.18 -4.99
C PHE A 56 -17.11 -3.57 -6.35
N TRP A 57 -15.96 -4.25 -6.31
CA TRP A 57 -15.43 -5.00 -7.43
C TRP A 57 -15.95 -6.43 -7.36
N ILE A 58 -15.80 -7.16 -8.45
CA ILE A 58 -16.20 -8.57 -8.52
C ILE A 58 -14.94 -9.41 -8.61
N LYS A 59 -14.80 -10.36 -7.68
CA LYS A 59 -13.77 -11.38 -7.72
C LYS A 59 -14.37 -12.65 -8.32
N ARG A 60 -13.79 -13.12 -9.40
CA ARG A 60 -14.22 -14.33 -10.11
C ARG A 60 -13.16 -15.43 -9.98
N ILE A 61 -13.57 -16.59 -9.51
CA ILE A 61 -12.73 -17.78 -9.44
C ILE A 61 -13.60 -19.01 -9.70
N ASN A 62 -13.17 -19.90 -10.63
CA ASN A 62 -13.83 -21.19 -10.93
C ASN A 62 -15.35 -21.07 -11.09
N ASN A 63 -15.84 -20.15 -11.91
CA ASN A 63 -17.27 -19.87 -12.14
C ASN A 63 -18.03 -19.31 -10.93
N ASN A 64 -17.37 -19.03 -9.83
CA ASN A 64 -17.96 -18.37 -8.68
C ASN A 64 -17.61 -16.87 -8.70
N GLU A 65 -18.59 -16.06 -8.36
CA GLU A 65 -18.38 -14.60 -8.24
C GLU A 65 -18.63 -14.14 -6.81
N LYS A 66 -17.79 -13.23 -6.34
CA LYS A 66 -17.88 -12.65 -5.01
C LYS A 66 -17.66 -11.15 -5.11
N LYS A 67 -18.45 -10.40 -4.37
CA LYS A 67 -18.23 -8.96 -4.23
C LYS A 67 -17.09 -8.71 -3.26
N VAL A 68 -16.16 -7.85 -3.64
CA VAL A 68 -15.08 -7.36 -2.77
C VAL A 68 -15.12 -5.84 -2.77
N LEU A 69 -14.77 -5.25 -1.64
CA LEU A 69 -14.78 -3.80 -1.54
C LEU A 69 -13.75 -3.20 -2.51
N ASN A 70 -14.13 -2.14 -3.21
CA ASN A 70 -13.22 -1.44 -4.11
C ASN A 70 -12.01 -0.90 -3.35
N PRO A 71 -10.78 -1.37 -3.65
CA PRO A 71 -9.58 -0.97 -2.93
C PRO A 71 -9.25 0.52 -3.10
N LEU A 72 -9.76 1.17 -4.13
CA LEU A 72 -9.51 2.58 -4.37
C LEU A 72 -10.10 3.48 -3.29
N LEU A 73 -11.15 3.04 -2.59
CA LEU A 73 -11.75 3.81 -1.51
C LEU A 73 -10.77 4.03 -0.35
N ALA A 74 -10.14 2.95 0.11
CA ALA A 74 -9.13 3.03 1.16
C ALA A 74 -7.85 3.71 0.68
N LEU A 75 -7.46 3.50 -0.57
CA LEU A 75 -6.29 4.16 -1.16
C LEU A 75 -6.48 5.68 -1.24
N ASN A 76 -7.64 6.14 -1.65
CA ASN A 76 -7.93 7.57 -1.72
C ASN A 76 -7.89 8.21 -0.33
N ARG A 77 -8.41 7.52 0.68
CA ARG A 77 -8.34 7.97 2.07
C ARG A 77 -6.89 8.04 2.55
N THR A 78 -6.09 7.01 2.27
CA THR A 78 -4.68 6.97 2.63
C THR A 78 -3.90 8.10 1.97
N GLU A 79 -4.11 8.32 0.69
CA GLU A 79 -3.47 9.41 -0.05
C GLU A 79 -3.76 10.77 0.57
N LYS A 80 -5.00 11.02 0.92
CA LYS A 80 -5.40 12.29 1.55
C LYS A 80 -4.68 12.52 2.88
N ILE A 81 -4.56 11.48 3.69
CA ILE A 81 -3.86 11.55 4.98
C ILE A 81 -2.38 11.83 4.76
N VAL A 82 -1.73 11.09 3.88
CA VAL A 82 -0.29 11.27 3.58
C VAL A 82 -0.02 12.68 3.05
N LYS A 83 -0.79 13.12 2.06
CA LYS A 83 -0.63 14.47 1.49
C LYS A 83 -0.82 15.57 2.51
N ARG A 84 -1.80 15.41 3.41
CA ARG A 84 -2.03 16.39 4.47
C ARG A 84 -0.86 16.48 5.44
N ILE A 85 -0.32 15.35 5.86
CA ILE A 85 0.86 15.30 6.74
C ILE A 85 2.07 15.92 6.04
N PHE A 86 2.30 15.56 4.77
CA PHE A 86 3.41 16.10 3.99
C PHE A 86 3.30 17.61 3.80
N GLN A 87 2.10 18.12 3.62
CA GLN A 87 1.87 19.56 3.54
C GLN A 87 2.22 20.28 4.86
N MET A 88 1.85 19.70 5.99
CA MET A 88 2.14 20.27 7.31
C MET A 88 3.65 20.32 7.62
N PHE A 89 4.40 19.34 7.14
CA PHE A 89 5.85 19.22 7.40
C PHE A 89 6.71 19.62 6.21
N GLU A 90 6.11 20.19 5.17
CA GLU A 90 6.83 20.66 3.98
C GLU A 90 7.67 19.56 3.32
N VAL A 91 7.13 18.34 3.23
CA VAL A 91 7.78 17.22 2.57
C VAL A 91 7.48 17.24 1.08
N ASN A 92 8.53 17.24 0.25
CA ASN A 92 8.43 17.30 -1.22
C ASN A 92 8.65 15.93 -1.87
N LEU A 93 7.83 14.95 -1.49
CA LEU A 93 7.79 13.65 -2.15
C LEU A 93 6.45 13.49 -2.87
N PRO A 94 6.44 13.10 -4.15
CA PRO A 94 5.19 12.75 -4.81
C PRO A 94 4.53 11.54 -4.15
N VAL A 95 3.21 11.53 -4.14
CA VAL A 95 2.41 10.46 -3.55
C VAL A 95 1.62 9.77 -4.66
N TYR A 96 1.85 8.49 -4.82
CA TYR A 96 1.19 7.66 -5.83
C TYR A 96 0.35 6.57 -5.17
N LYS A 97 -0.53 5.98 -5.94
CA LYS A 97 -1.39 4.87 -5.49
C LYS A 97 -1.21 3.67 -6.39
N ALA A 98 -1.22 2.47 -5.79
CA ALA A 98 -1.14 1.23 -6.53
C ALA A 98 -2.02 0.15 -5.89
N VAL A 99 -2.62 -0.66 -6.75
CA VAL A 99 -3.29 -1.90 -6.36
C VAL A 99 -2.42 -3.05 -6.86
N LEU A 100 -2.00 -3.92 -5.96
CA LEU A 100 -1.13 -5.06 -6.26
C LEU A 100 -1.88 -6.37 -6.05
N CYS A 101 -1.83 -7.23 -7.06
CA CYS A 101 -2.33 -8.59 -6.99
C CYS A 101 -1.29 -9.55 -7.57
N ARG A 102 -0.60 -10.29 -6.70
CA ARG A 102 0.51 -11.14 -7.12
C ARG A 102 0.06 -12.37 -7.93
N ASN A 103 -0.98 -13.05 -7.46
CA ASN A 103 -1.36 -14.36 -7.98
C ASN A 103 -2.59 -14.31 -8.88
N GLY A 104 -3.24 -13.17 -9.01
CA GLY A 104 -4.44 -13.02 -9.81
C GLY A 104 -4.32 -11.94 -10.86
N TYR A 105 -5.40 -11.74 -11.57
CA TYR A 105 -5.51 -10.75 -12.63
C TYR A 105 -6.47 -9.65 -12.21
N ILE A 106 -6.24 -8.45 -12.71
CA ILE A 106 -7.15 -7.32 -12.53
C ILE A 106 -7.58 -6.85 -13.91
N ASP A 107 -8.87 -6.98 -14.18
CA ASP A 107 -9.49 -6.51 -15.41
C ASP A 107 -10.24 -5.21 -15.10
N TYR A 108 -9.67 -4.10 -15.54
CA TYR A 108 -10.25 -2.78 -15.32
C TYR A 108 -10.23 -2.02 -16.64
N SER A 109 -11.40 -1.86 -17.27
CA SER A 109 -11.50 -1.34 -18.63
C SER A 109 -11.06 0.13 -18.76
N VAL A 110 -11.33 0.95 -17.74
CA VAL A 110 -10.95 2.37 -17.75
C VAL A 110 -10.24 2.69 -16.43
N ILE A 111 -8.95 2.41 -16.39
CA ILE A 111 -8.13 2.67 -15.19
C ILE A 111 -8.00 4.18 -14.99
N PRO A 112 -8.31 4.72 -13.78
CA PRO A 112 -8.02 6.12 -13.47
C PRO A 112 -6.53 6.42 -13.66
N PHE A 113 -6.21 7.58 -14.19
CA PHE A 113 -4.83 7.91 -14.58
C PHE A 113 -3.84 7.96 -13.39
N ASP A 114 -4.35 8.22 -12.19
CA ASP A 114 -3.55 8.37 -10.97
C ASP A 114 -3.37 7.05 -10.18
N ILE A 115 -3.84 5.94 -10.73
CA ILE A 115 -3.77 4.63 -10.10
C ILE A 115 -2.88 3.70 -10.94
N ARG A 116 -1.93 3.04 -10.30
CA ARG A 116 -1.16 1.97 -10.92
C ARG A 116 -1.80 0.64 -10.59
N ILE A 117 -2.13 -0.13 -11.61
CA ILE A 117 -2.64 -1.49 -11.45
C ILE A 117 -1.51 -2.46 -11.74
N VAL A 118 -1.15 -3.27 -10.74
CA VAL A 118 -0.09 -4.28 -10.83
C VAL A 118 -0.70 -5.62 -10.52
N GLU A 119 -0.67 -6.53 -11.48
CA GLU A 119 -1.27 -7.84 -11.38
C GLU A 119 -0.31 -8.89 -11.93
N LYS A 120 -0.71 -10.16 -12.00
CA LYS A 120 0.19 -11.27 -12.31
C LYS A 120 1.07 -11.04 -13.54
N ARG A 121 0.53 -10.42 -14.60
CA ARG A 121 1.23 -10.23 -15.87
C ARG A 121 2.37 -9.20 -15.81
N ASN A 122 2.26 -8.19 -14.95
CA ASN A 122 3.24 -7.10 -14.86
C ASN A 122 3.88 -6.96 -13.47
N TYR A 123 3.62 -7.89 -12.58
CA TYR A 123 4.08 -7.83 -11.18
C TYR A 123 5.62 -7.81 -11.08
N ASP A 124 6.29 -8.74 -11.75
CA ASP A 124 7.75 -8.84 -11.69
C ASP A 124 8.41 -7.62 -12.35
N GLN A 125 7.87 -7.13 -13.46
CA GLN A 125 8.36 -5.93 -14.11
C GLN A 125 8.26 -4.70 -13.20
N TRP A 126 7.15 -4.55 -12.50
CA TRP A 126 6.96 -3.44 -11.57
C TRP A 126 7.98 -3.50 -10.42
N PHE A 127 8.18 -4.68 -9.83
CA PHE A 127 9.18 -4.85 -8.77
C PHE A 127 10.60 -4.57 -9.26
N ASN A 128 10.96 -5.01 -10.44
CA ASN A 128 12.27 -4.73 -11.01
C ASN A 128 12.48 -3.23 -11.22
N THR A 129 11.47 -2.54 -11.74
CA THR A 129 11.51 -1.09 -11.90
C THR A 129 11.70 -0.39 -10.55
N MET A 130 11.00 -0.83 -9.52
CA MET A 130 11.12 -0.24 -8.19
C MET A 130 12.49 -0.48 -7.57
N ARG A 131 13.07 -1.68 -7.74
CA ARG A 131 14.40 -2.00 -7.21
C ARG A 131 15.53 -1.20 -7.87
N GLU A 132 15.33 -0.77 -9.09
CA GLU A 132 16.33 0.00 -9.84
C GLU A 132 16.27 1.50 -9.56
N LEU A 133 15.33 1.96 -8.75
CA LEU A 133 15.23 3.38 -8.41
C LEU A 133 16.47 3.85 -7.66
N ARG A 134 17.07 4.89 -8.20
CA ARG A 134 18.24 5.57 -7.61
C ARG A 134 17.92 7.05 -7.50
N SER A 135 18.20 7.62 -6.35
CA SER A 135 18.06 9.06 -6.17
C SER A 135 18.87 9.52 -4.97
N PRO A 136 19.47 10.71 -5.03
CA PRO A 136 20.14 11.30 -3.88
C PRO A 136 19.17 11.86 -2.81
N LEU A 137 17.87 11.79 -3.02
CA LEU A 137 16.87 12.44 -2.15
C LEU A 137 16.60 11.71 -0.83
N LYS A 138 17.61 11.11 -0.22
CA LYS A 138 17.46 10.44 1.08
C LYS A 138 16.93 11.37 2.19
N HIS A 139 17.25 12.65 2.12
CA HIS A 139 16.78 13.64 3.08
C HIS A 139 15.25 13.76 3.07
N GLU A 140 14.64 13.90 1.90
CA GLU A 140 13.19 13.99 1.78
C GLU A 140 12.50 12.68 2.19
N GLN A 141 13.11 11.55 1.87
CA GLN A 141 12.62 10.22 2.27
C GLN A 141 12.55 10.11 3.80
N LEU A 142 13.63 10.45 4.50
CA LEU A 142 13.68 10.40 5.96
C LEU A 142 12.73 11.41 6.59
N LYS A 143 12.66 12.62 6.05
CA LYS A 143 11.74 13.65 6.50
C LYS A 143 10.30 13.21 6.37
N GLY A 144 9.95 12.57 5.24
CA GLY A 144 8.61 12.02 5.03
C GLY A 144 8.28 10.90 6.01
N ALA A 145 9.22 9.97 6.24
CA ALA A 145 9.04 8.90 7.20
C ALA A 145 8.81 9.43 8.62
N GLN A 146 9.63 10.39 9.05
CA GLN A 146 9.51 11.00 10.38
C GLN A 146 8.17 11.72 10.55
N ALA A 147 7.73 12.45 9.52
CA ALA A 147 6.46 13.15 9.55
C ALA A 147 5.28 12.17 9.72
N LEU A 148 5.28 11.09 8.96
CA LEU A 148 4.22 10.08 9.06
C LEU A 148 4.24 9.38 10.42
N LEU A 149 5.43 9.03 10.93
CA LEU A 149 5.57 8.32 12.20
C LEU A 149 5.05 9.13 13.39
N GLN A 150 5.09 10.46 13.34
CA GLN A 150 4.57 11.31 14.41
C GLN A 150 3.07 11.10 14.65
N TYR A 151 2.33 10.73 13.61
CA TYR A 151 0.89 10.51 13.70
C TYR A 151 0.49 9.04 13.77
N CYS A 152 1.47 8.13 13.72
CA CYS A 152 1.20 6.70 13.84
C CYS A 152 1.06 6.27 15.30
N GLN A 153 0.11 5.37 15.55
CA GLN A 153 0.03 4.65 16.81
C GLN A 153 1.06 3.51 16.79
N THR A 154 2.01 3.52 17.74
CA THR A 154 3.08 2.54 17.78
C THR A 154 2.59 1.11 18.00
N VAL A 155 1.48 0.94 18.70
CA VAL A 155 0.89 -0.38 18.99
C VAL A 155 0.42 -1.08 17.72
N SER A 156 -0.05 -0.33 16.72
CA SER A 156 -0.61 -0.89 15.48
C SER A 156 0.44 -1.24 14.43
N ILE A 157 1.70 -0.81 14.61
CA ILE A 157 2.81 -1.10 13.70
C ILE A 157 3.38 -2.49 13.97
N LYS A 158 3.26 -2.98 15.22
CA LYS A 158 3.74 -4.30 15.61
C LYS A 158 2.70 -5.36 15.28
N ARG A 159 3.04 -6.26 14.39
CA ARG A 159 2.24 -7.46 14.17
C ARG A 159 2.66 -8.55 15.15
N PRO A 160 1.70 -9.34 15.68
CA PRO A 160 2.04 -10.45 16.58
C PRO A 160 3.06 -11.41 15.97
N GLU A 161 2.96 -11.69 14.67
CA GLU A 161 3.87 -12.60 13.96
C GLU A 161 5.31 -12.08 13.85
N TRP A 162 5.55 -10.79 14.15
CA TRP A 162 6.89 -10.21 14.17
C TRP A 162 7.50 -10.18 15.57
N ASP A 163 6.72 -10.55 16.57
CA ASP A 163 7.18 -10.63 17.95
C ASP A 163 7.77 -12.03 18.17
N PRO A 164 9.09 -12.16 18.46
CA PRO A 164 9.70 -13.47 18.69
C PRO A 164 9.11 -14.20 19.89
N ASP A 165 8.52 -13.49 20.84
CA ASP A 165 7.90 -14.08 22.02
C ASP A 165 6.46 -14.56 21.75
N TYR A 166 5.85 -14.15 20.63
CA TYR A 166 4.48 -14.54 20.28
C TYR A 166 4.34 -16.05 20.01
N ALA A 167 5.38 -16.66 19.46
CA ALA A 167 5.36 -18.09 19.12
C ALA A 167 5.46 -19.00 20.36
N GLU A 168 5.81 -18.48 21.53
CA GLU A 168 5.94 -19.25 22.76
C GLU A 168 4.61 -19.37 23.54
N ASP A 169 3.66 -18.48 23.28
CA ASP A 169 2.36 -18.46 23.96
C ASP A 169 1.32 -19.43 23.33
N GLU A 170 1.60 -20.01 22.17
CA GLU A 170 0.71 -20.99 21.50
C GLU A 170 1.06 -22.46 21.83
N ASN A 171 1.99 -22.70 22.72
CA ASN A 171 2.33 -24.02 23.24
C ASN A 171 1.82 -24.14 24.68
#